data_b75a1001dd7063e04032e6b26039d334
#
_entry.id   b75a1001dd7063e04032e6b26039d334
#
_cell.length_a   1.000
_cell.length_b   1.000
_cell.length_c   1.000
_cell.angle_alpha   90.00
_cell.angle_beta   90.00
_cell.angle_gamma   90.00
#
_symmetry.space_group_name_H-M   'P 1'
#
loop_
_entity.id
_entity.type
_entity.pdbx_description
1 polymer ?
#
loop_
_entity_poly.entity_id
_entity_poly.type
_entity_poly.pdbx_seq_one_letter_code
_entity_poly.pdbx_strand_id
1 'polypeptide(L)'
;QSLSDISDKIDQFHNSYDSNSFSVVYSLKNDLDSQLTKTLSVNALNDLRDAIHSAEANNTFYKKKSEKPGVVVYYTDGYENTTTDNFSASDLTSSSYKKISLENNTEVSAQDAAYKRINSENWNIIIQVSDDVAKQLSENQYVKIRFCKDDFTITVPFSIIRKDGSYYMNLSLRTAMVRYVNDRFADVE
;
A
#
# COMPACT_ATOMS: atom_id res chain seq x y z
N GLN A 1 32.73 -12.59 9.68
CA GLN A 1 31.95 -12.78 10.94
C GLN A 1 30.93 -13.91 10.83
N SER A 2 30.21 -14.08 9.72
CA SER A 2 29.13 -15.10 9.61
C SER A 2 29.61 -16.53 9.36
N LEU A 3 30.75 -16.75 8.65
CA LEU A 3 31.29 -18.10 8.41
C LEU A 3 31.97 -18.66 9.66
N SER A 4 32.64 -17.81 10.46
CA SER A 4 33.21 -18.22 11.75
C SER A 4 32.10 -18.60 12.73
N ASP A 5 30.99 -17.84 12.77
CA ASP A 5 29.85 -18.13 13.66
C ASP A 5 29.17 -19.49 13.31
N ILE A 6 29.13 -19.82 12.02
CA ILE A 6 28.63 -21.12 11.55
C ILE A 6 29.56 -22.25 11.96
N SER A 7 30.88 -22.07 11.79
CA SER A 7 31.89 -23.06 12.20
C SER A 7 31.80 -23.32 13.70
N ASP A 8 31.76 -22.28 14.51
CA ASP A 8 31.68 -22.38 15.97
C ASP A 8 30.43 -23.17 16.43
N LYS A 9 29.29 -22.95 15.75
CA LYS A 9 28.06 -23.69 16.06
C LYS A 9 28.14 -25.17 15.67
N ILE A 10 28.78 -25.49 14.55
CA ILE A 10 29.00 -26.87 14.14
C ILE A 10 29.94 -27.59 15.14
N ASP A 11 30.98 -26.89 15.58
CA ASP A 11 31.92 -27.45 16.56
C ASP A 11 31.26 -27.65 17.94
N GLN A 12 30.43 -26.69 18.38
CA GLN A 12 29.62 -26.85 19.60
C GLN A 12 28.67 -28.05 19.50
N PHE A 13 27.99 -28.20 18.37
CA PHE A 13 27.12 -29.35 18.14
C PHE A 13 27.88 -30.66 18.18
N HIS A 14 29.03 -30.74 17.49
CA HIS A 14 29.85 -31.92 17.46
C HIS A 14 30.29 -32.37 18.87
N ASN A 15 30.61 -31.40 19.73
CA ASN A 15 31.03 -31.64 21.09
C ASN A 15 29.88 -31.98 22.06
N SER A 16 28.64 -31.64 21.73
CA SER A 16 27.45 -31.82 22.56
C SER A 16 26.46 -32.86 22.00
N TYR A 17 26.79 -33.46 20.87
CA TYR A 17 25.89 -34.40 20.19
C TYR A 17 25.61 -35.66 21.02
N ASP A 18 24.33 -35.92 21.27
CA ASP A 18 23.81 -37.17 21.81
C ASP A 18 22.83 -37.77 20.79
N SER A 19 23.12 -39.02 20.38
CA SER A 19 22.32 -39.77 19.41
C SER A 19 20.85 -39.98 19.83
N ASN A 20 20.54 -39.79 21.11
CA ASN A 20 19.17 -39.92 21.64
C ASN A 20 18.36 -38.61 21.61
N SER A 21 18.96 -37.50 21.17
CA SER A 21 18.32 -36.17 21.20
C SER A 21 18.12 -35.58 19.80
N PHE A 22 17.09 -36.00 19.09
CA PHE A 22 16.72 -35.44 17.79
C PHE A 22 16.43 -33.92 17.82
N SER A 23 15.96 -33.39 18.95
CA SER A 23 15.65 -31.97 19.08
C SER A 23 16.88 -31.08 18.86
N VAL A 24 18.07 -31.51 19.26
CA VAL A 24 19.33 -30.78 19.10
C VAL A 24 19.70 -30.66 17.61
N VAL A 25 19.47 -31.72 16.83
CA VAL A 25 19.70 -31.73 15.38
C VAL A 25 18.79 -30.76 14.66
N TYR A 26 17.50 -30.75 15.00
CA TYR A 26 16.53 -29.80 14.41
C TYR A 26 16.79 -28.33 14.79
N SER A 27 17.22 -28.09 16.03
CA SER A 27 17.61 -26.76 16.48
C SER A 27 18.81 -26.24 15.68
N LEU A 28 19.89 -27.06 15.57
CA LEU A 28 21.05 -26.70 14.75
C LEU A 28 20.65 -26.41 13.30
N LYS A 29 19.86 -27.31 12.69
CA LYS A 29 19.40 -27.10 11.31
C LYS A 29 18.69 -25.76 11.12
N ASN A 30 17.73 -25.45 11.98
CA ASN A 30 16.98 -24.20 11.90
C ASN A 30 17.87 -22.96 12.12
N ASP A 31 18.82 -23.04 13.04
CA ASP A 31 19.80 -21.99 13.30
C ASP A 31 20.71 -21.74 12.08
N LEU A 32 21.20 -22.82 11.45
CA LEU A 32 22.02 -22.73 10.26
C LEU A 32 21.25 -22.17 9.06
N ASP A 33 20.02 -22.63 8.82
CA ASP A 33 19.16 -22.12 7.75
C ASP A 33 18.87 -20.61 7.94
N SER A 34 18.61 -20.19 9.17
CA SER A 34 18.38 -18.79 9.52
C SER A 34 19.62 -17.92 9.28
N GLN A 35 20.80 -18.39 9.71
CA GLN A 35 22.06 -17.66 9.52
C GLN A 35 22.47 -17.59 8.05
N LEU A 36 22.29 -18.69 7.30
CA LEU A 36 22.57 -18.72 5.87
C LEU A 36 21.69 -17.73 5.11
N THR A 37 20.38 -17.72 5.39
CA THR A 37 19.44 -16.80 4.79
C THR A 37 19.80 -15.34 5.09
N LYS A 38 20.15 -15.03 6.34
CA LYS A 38 20.60 -13.70 6.75
C LYS A 38 21.88 -13.27 6.02
N THR A 39 22.86 -14.17 5.93
CA THR A 39 24.13 -13.88 5.25
C THR A 39 23.95 -13.64 3.76
N LEU A 40 23.16 -14.49 3.08
CA LEU A 40 22.85 -14.32 1.66
C LEU A 40 22.12 -12.98 1.40
N SER A 41 21.18 -12.61 2.28
CA SER A 41 20.46 -11.34 2.16
C SER A 41 21.37 -10.13 2.33
N VAL A 42 22.30 -10.16 3.29
CA VAL A 42 23.27 -9.07 3.51
C VAL A 42 24.23 -8.95 2.33
N ASN A 43 24.73 -10.05 1.81
CA ASN A 43 25.63 -10.05 0.64
C ASN A 43 24.91 -9.51 -0.61
N ALA A 44 23.70 -9.98 -0.89
CA ALA A 44 22.90 -9.46 -2.01
C ALA A 44 22.62 -7.96 -1.90
N LEU A 45 22.37 -7.43 -0.70
CA LEU A 45 22.18 -6.00 -0.47
C LEU A 45 23.49 -5.21 -0.66
N ASN A 46 24.65 -5.75 -0.27
CA ASN A 46 25.94 -5.13 -0.51
C ASN A 46 26.28 -5.09 -2.00
N ASP A 47 26.11 -6.23 -2.69
CA ASP A 47 26.33 -6.31 -4.14
C ASP A 47 25.43 -5.31 -4.90
N LEU A 48 24.16 -5.19 -4.50
CA LEU A 48 23.24 -4.22 -5.08
C LEU A 48 23.71 -2.78 -4.81
N ARG A 49 24.17 -2.48 -3.58
CA ARG A 49 24.72 -1.15 -3.25
C ARG A 49 25.91 -0.82 -4.12
N ASP A 50 26.85 -1.74 -4.28
CA ASP A 50 28.07 -1.55 -5.07
C ASP A 50 27.74 -1.38 -6.56
N ALA A 51 26.76 -2.14 -7.07
CA ALA A 51 26.24 -1.95 -8.42
C ALA A 51 25.61 -0.58 -8.63
N ILE A 52 24.83 -0.08 -7.67
CA ILE A 52 24.24 1.27 -7.71
C ILE A 52 25.33 2.33 -7.70
N HIS A 53 26.32 2.23 -6.80
CA HIS A 53 27.44 3.19 -6.76
C HIS A 53 28.24 3.22 -8.06
N SER A 54 28.48 2.05 -8.65
CA SER A 54 29.16 1.95 -9.93
C SER A 54 28.35 2.58 -11.06
N ALA A 55 27.03 2.36 -11.07
CA ALA A 55 26.12 2.95 -12.05
C ALA A 55 25.98 4.47 -11.87
N GLU A 56 25.97 4.99 -10.65
CA GLU A 56 26.02 6.43 -10.35
C GLU A 56 27.31 7.07 -10.89
N ALA A 57 28.47 6.44 -10.65
CA ALA A 57 29.77 6.90 -11.14
C ALA A 57 29.86 6.93 -12.68
N ASN A 58 29.20 6.00 -13.33
CA ASN A 58 29.14 5.91 -14.80
C ASN A 58 28.01 6.74 -15.43
N ASN A 59 27.26 7.51 -14.63
CA ASN A 59 26.09 8.29 -15.08
C ASN A 59 25.00 7.45 -15.78
N THR A 60 24.87 6.18 -15.39
CA THR A 60 23.80 5.27 -15.87
C THR A 60 22.69 5.07 -14.87
N PHE A 61 22.83 5.64 -13.68
CA PHE A 61 21.82 5.62 -12.61
C PHE A 61 21.58 7.04 -12.07
N TYR A 62 20.31 7.43 -12.01
CA TYR A 62 19.90 8.74 -11.54
C TYR A 62 18.91 8.61 -10.37
N LYS A 63 19.29 9.11 -9.21
CA LYS A 63 18.44 9.14 -8.02
C LYS A 63 17.52 10.36 -8.06
N LYS A 64 16.25 10.17 -8.28
CA LYS A 64 15.22 11.21 -8.15
C LYS A 64 14.61 11.17 -6.74
N LYS A 65 14.70 12.28 -6.03
CA LYS A 65 14.00 12.45 -4.74
C LYS A 65 12.66 13.13 -4.97
N SER A 66 11.64 12.71 -4.21
CA SER A 66 10.36 13.42 -4.20
C SER A 66 10.56 14.79 -3.53
N GLU A 67 10.04 15.85 -4.16
CA GLU A 67 10.08 17.21 -3.61
C GLU A 67 9.16 17.39 -2.39
N LYS A 68 8.14 16.56 -2.26
CA LYS A 68 7.14 16.62 -1.19
C LYS A 68 6.92 15.23 -0.61
N PRO A 69 6.61 15.13 0.69
CA PRO A 69 6.23 13.86 1.30
C PRO A 69 4.90 13.35 0.72
N GLY A 70 4.63 12.07 0.89
CA GLY A 70 3.38 11.43 0.45
C GLY A 70 3.46 9.93 0.52
N VAL A 71 2.32 9.28 0.28
CA VAL A 71 2.22 7.83 0.17
C VAL A 71 2.38 7.46 -1.30
N VAL A 72 3.34 6.57 -1.59
CA VAL A 72 3.57 6.05 -2.93
C VAL A 72 2.73 4.79 -3.12
N VAL A 73 2.03 4.71 -4.24
CA VAL A 73 1.28 3.54 -4.68
C VAL A 73 1.65 3.19 -6.11
N TYR A 74 1.75 1.90 -6.39
CA TYR A 74 2.19 1.37 -7.68
C TYR A 74 1.00 0.88 -8.51
N TYR A 75 0.01 1.73 -8.70
CA TYR A 75 -1.09 1.51 -9.64
C TYR A 75 -1.68 2.83 -10.12
N THR A 76 -2.34 2.76 -11.26
CA THR A 76 -3.24 3.78 -11.79
C THR A 76 -4.59 3.15 -12.13
N ASP A 77 -5.64 3.97 -12.18
CA ASP A 77 -6.99 3.49 -12.46
C ASP A 77 -7.78 4.40 -13.42
N GLY A 78 -7.11 5.46 -13.92
CA GLY A 78 -7.72 6.45 -14.82
C GLY A 78 -8.59 7.50 -14.12
N TYR A 79 -8.73 7.41 -12.79
CA TYR A 79 -9.54 8.36 -12.00
C TYR A 79 -8.69 9.38 -11.22
N GLU A 80 -7.43 9.55 -11.60
CA GLU A 80 -6.50 10.44 -10.89
C GLU A 80 -6.96 11.92 -10.92
N ASN A 81 -7.73 12.31 -11.92
CA ASN A 81 -8.27 13.65 -12.09
C ASN A 81 -9.75 13.78 -11.68
N THR A 82 -10.36 12.71 -11.18
CA THR A 82 -11.75 12.74 -10.72
C THR A 82 -11.84 13.44 -9.36
N THR A 83 -12.76 14.37 -9.27
CA THR A 83 -13.01 15.19 -8.06
C THR A 83 -14.50 15.16 -7.72
N THR A 84 -14.85 15.72 -6.56
CA THR A 84 -16.25 15.92 -6.14
C THR A 84 -17.06 16.80 -7.08
N ASP A 85 -16.41 17.57 -7.95
CA ASP A 85 -17.08 18.50 -8.87
C ASP A 85 -17.31 17.87 -10.25
N ASN A 86 -16.38 17.01 -10.71
CA ASN A 86 -16.40 16.48 -12.08
C ASN A 86 -16.78 15.01 -12.20
N PHE A 87 -17.04 14.29 -11.09
CA PHE A 87 -17.48 12.89 -11.15
C PHE A 87 -18.77 12.71 -11.95
N SER A 88 -19.01 11.52 -12.46
CA SER A 88 -20.23 11.10 -13.13
C SER A 88 -20.86 9.88 -12.43
N ALA A 89 -22.13 9.60 -12.67
CA ALA A 89 -22.81 8.43 -12.11
C ALA A 89 -22.12 7.12 -12.49
N SER A 90 -21.52 7.03 -13.69
CA SER A 90 -20.78 5.85 -14.16
C SER A 90 -19.50 5.59 -13.35
N ASP A 91 -18.91 6.63 -12.73
CA ASP A 91 -17.70 6.49 -11.91
C ASP A 91 -17.97 5.80 -10.56
N LEU A 92 -19.25 5.73 -10.18
CA LEU A 92 -19.69 5.09 -8.93
C LEU A 92 -20.00 3.59 -9.10
N THR A 93 -19.75 3.02 -10.27
CA THR A 93 -19.99 1.60 -10.53
C THR A 93 -18.69 0.85 -10.74
N SER A 94 -18.58 -0.33 -10.12
CA SER A 94 -17.37 -1.17 -10.22
C SER A 94 -17.31 -2.03 -11.49
N SER A 95 -18.36 -2.08 -12.29
CA SER A 95 -18.50 -3.03 -13.41
C SER A 95 -17.46 -2.82 -14.52
N SER A 96 -16.98 -1.59 -14.73
CA SER A 96 -15.97 -1.25 -15.74
C SER A 96 -14.62 -0.85 -15.14
N TYR A 97 -14.49 -0.90 -13.83
CA TYR A 97 -13.27 -0.51 -13.13
C TYR A 97 -12.09 -1.42 -13.46
N LYS A 98 -10.96 -0.82 -13.81
CA LYS A 98 -9.71 -1.52 -14.04
C LYS A 98 -8.58 -0.83 -13.31
N LYS A 99 -7.86 -1.63 -12.53
CA LYS A 99 -6.65 -1.21 -11.85
C LYS A 99 -5.44 -1.69 -12.66
N ILE A 100 -4.55 -0.76 -13.02
CA ILE A 100 -3.33 -1.05 -13.77
C ILE A 100 -2.18 -1.05 -12.78
N SER A 101 -1.55 -2.20 -12.58
CA SER A 101 -0.36 -2.32 -11.73
C SER A 101 0.86 -1.72 -12.41
N LEU A 102 1.67 -0.98 -11.64
CA LEU A 102 2.94 -0.41 -12.06
C LEU A 102 4.14 -1.14 -11.40
N GLU A 103 3.90 -2.14 -10.56
CA GLU A 103 4.93 -2.80 -9.74
C GLU A 103 5.96 -3.57 -10.57
N ASN A 104 5.55 -4.11 -11.72
CA ASN A 104 6.38 -4.97 -12.56
C ASN A 104 6.91 -4.28 -13.82
N ASN A 105 6.83 -2.95 -13.88
CA ASN A 105 7.37 -2.21 -15.02
C ASN A 105 8.89 -2.18 -14.92
N THR A 106 9.55 -3.05 -15.69
CA THR A 106 11.02 -3.07 -15.82
C THR A 106 11.53 -1.93 -16.68
N GLU A 107 10.70 -1.45 -17.61
CA GLU A 107 10.96 -0.28 -18.45
C GLU A 107 9.77 0.67 -18.39
N VAL A 108 10.06 1.95 -18.20
CA VAL A 108 9.06 3.02 -18.16
C VAL A 108 9.44 4.02 -19.23
N SER A 109 8.59 4.19 -20.23
CA SER A 109 8.79 5.18 -21.30
C SER A 109 8.64 6.61 -20.78
N ALA A 110 9.21 7.56 -21.51
CA ALA A 110 9.02 8.97 -21.18
C ALA A 110 7.52 9.31 -21.22
N GLN A 111 7.03 9.93 -20.16
CA GLN A 111 5.61 10.29 -19.90
C GLN A 111 4.73 9.19 -19.31
N ASP A 112 5.19 7.95 -19.24
CA ASP A 112 4.46 6.91 -18.52
C ASP A 112 4.60 7.09 -17.00
N ALA A 113 3.57 6.66 -16.27
CA ALA A 113 3.57 6.68 -14.83
C ALA A 113 4.43 5.55 -14.25
N ALA A 114 5.47 5.90 -13.49
CA ALA A 114 6.25 4.91 -12.71
C ALA A 114 5.60 4.61 -11.35
N TYR A 115 4.90 5.58 -10.78
CA TYR A 115 4.16 5.46 -9.51
C TYR A 115 3.14 6.60 -9.40
N LYS A 116 2.18 6.45 -8.51
CA LYS A 116 1.26 7.51 -8.08
C LYS A 116 1.64 7.95 -6.67
N ARG A 117 1.68 9.27 -6.42
CA ARG A 117 1.92 9.82 -5.09
C ARG A 117 0.69 10.51 -4.57
N ILE A 118 0.23 10.09 -3.40
CA ILE A 118 -0.86 10.72 -2.66
C ILE A 118 -0.23 11.69 -1.66
N ASN A 119 -0.55 12.97 -1.76
CA ASN A 119 0.09 14.06 -1.04
C ASN A 119 -0.81 14.72 0.00
N SER A 120 -1.99 14.17 0.26
CA SER A 120 -2.98 14.67 1.22
C SER A 120 -3.68 13.53 1.92
N GLU A 121 -3.99 13.70 3.20
CA GLU A 121 -4.87 12.82 3.94
C GLU A 121 -6.36 13.19 3.76
N ASN A 122 -6.65 14.29 3.08
CA ASN A 122 -8.02 14.66 2.75
C ASN A 122 -8.50 13.83 1.57
N TRP A 123 -9.61 13.16 1.75
CA TRP A 123 -10.24 12.34 0.72
C TRP A 123 -11.76 12.34 0.90
N ASN A 124 -12.46 11.90 -0.13
CA ASN A 124 -13.91 11.94 -0.14
C ASN A 124 -14.48 10.58 -0.56
N ILE A 125 -15.67 10.29 -0.05
CA ILE A 125 -16.50 9.18 -0.52
C ILE A 125 -17.79 9.77 -1.07
N ILE A 126 -18.14 9.39 -2.29
CA ILE A 126 -19.39 9.80 -2.93
C ILE A 126 -20.33 8.59 -2.95
N ILE A 127 -21.53 8.77 -2.43
CA ILE A 127 -22.56 7.73 -2.36
C ILE A 127 -23.82 8.29 -3.00
N GLN A 128 -24.38 7.58 -3.96
CA GLN A 128 -25.71 7.93 -4.47
C GLN A 128 -26.76 7.59 -3.42
N VAL A 129 -27.66 8.52 -3.15
CA VAL A 129 -28.72 8.36 -2.15
C VAL A 129 -30.10 8.66 -2.76
N SER A 130 -31.15 8.10 -2.15
CA SER A 130 -32.52 8.42 -2.57
C SER A 130 -32.92 9.83 -2.16
N ASP A 131 -33.95 10.37 -2.81
CA ASP A 131 -34.55 11.66 -2.48
C ASP A 131 -34.99 11.75 -1.02
N ASP A 132 -35.52 10.65 -0.47
CA ASP A 132 -36.00 10.60 0.91
C ASP A 132 -34.83 10.67 1.91
N VAL A 133 -33.74 9.93 1.64
CA VAL A 133 -32.52 9.98 2.45
C VAL A 133 -31.90 11.38 2.38
N ALA A 134 -31.82 11.98 1.19
CA ALA A 134 -31.30 13.34 1.03
C ALA A 134 -32.09 14.37 1.83
N LYS A 135 -33.43 14.26 1.85
CA LYS A 135 -34.29 15.12 2.65
C LYS A 135 -34.10 14.91 4.15
N GLN A 136 -34.07 13.65 4.61
CA GLN A 136 -33.87 13.33 6.03
C GLN A 136 -32.54 13.86 6.59
N LEU A 137 -31.50 13.82 5.76
CA LEU A 137 -30.16 14.24 6.16
C LEU A 137 -29.89 15.74 5.94
N SER A 138 -30.83 16.49 5.29
CA SER A 138 -30.61 17.90 4.90
C SER A 138 -30.30 18.84 6.07
N GLU A 139 -30.75 18.52 7.27
CA GLU A 139 -30.51 19.32 8.49
C GLU A 139 -29.28 18.86 9.28
N ASN A 140 -28.68 17.73 8.92
CA ASN A 140 -27.54 17.16 9.60
C ASN A 140 -26.24 17.64 8.94
N GLN A 141 -25.20 17.80 9.74
CA GLN A 141 -23.86 18.16 9.26
C GLN A 141 -22.88 17.00 9.34
N TYR A 142 -23.17 16.00 10.12
CA TYR A 142 -22.30 14.85 10.37
C TYR A 142 -23.08 13.55 10.29
N VAL A 143 -22.40 12.51 9.82
CA VAL A 143 -22.91 11.15 9.80
C VAL A 143 -21.86 10.19 10.37
N LYS A 144 -22.33 9.17 11.07
CA LYS A 144 -21.49 8.08 11.54
C LYS A 144 -21.53 6.98 10.50
N ILE A 145 -20.37 6.56 10.04
CA ILE A 145 -20.22 5.46 9.08
C ILE A 145 -19.35 4.36 9.63
N ARG A 146 -19.58 3.14 9.16
CA ARG A 146 -18.77 1.95 9.42
C ARG A 146 -18.28 1.38 8.09
N PHE A 147 -16.99 1.15 7.96
CA PHE A 147 -16.40 0.46 6.83
C PHE A 147 -16.53 -1.04 7.01
N CYS A 148 -17.19 -1.74 6.09
CA CYS A 148 -17.42 -3.19 6.19
C CYS A 148 -16.14 -4.02 6.07
N LYS A 149 -15.09 -3.48 5.44
CA LYS A 149 -13.80 -4.14 5.24
C LYS A 149 -13.08 -4.49 6.56
N ASP A 150 -13.14 -3.61 7.55
CA ASP A 150 -12.31 -3.69 8.77
C ASP A 150 -13.02 -3.16 10.02
N ASP A 151 -14.36 -3.02 9.97
CA ASP A 151 -15.22 -2.54 11.05
C ASP A 151 -14.82 -1.15 11.60
N PHE A 152 -14.01 -0.40 10.86
CA PHE A 152 -13.61 0.94 11.27
C PHE A 152 -14.80 1.89 11.24
N THR A 153 -15.06 2.52 12.36
CA THR A 153 -16.18 3.45 12.53
C THR A 153 -15.67 4.87 12.77
N ILE A 154 -16.27 5.83 12.08
CA ILE A 154 -15.92 7.25 12.19
C ILE A 154 -17.12 8.13 11.97
N THR A 155 -17.17 9.30 12.64
CA THR A 155 -18.13 10.35 12.38
C THR A 155 -17.48 11.42 11.50
N VAL A 156 -18.08 11.70 10.36
CA VAL A 156 -17.53 12.62 9.35
C VAL A 156 -18.53 13.67 8.93
N PRO A 157 -18.08 14.87 8.57
CA PRO A 157 -18.92 15.86 7.91
C PRO A 157 -19.31 15.38 6.52
N PHE A 158 -20.50 15.76 6.09
CA PHE A 158 -20.98 15.47 4.75
C PHE A 158 -21.73 16.66 4.13
N SER A 159 -21.92 16.59 2.84
CA SER A 159 -22.79 17.49 2.09
C SER A 159 -23.62 16.71 1.06
N ILE A 160 -24.80 17.22 0.75
CA ILE A 160 -25.65 16.67 -0.30
C ILE A 160 -25.41 17.45 -1.59
N ILE A 161 -25.06 16.72 -2.64
CA ILE A 161 -24.86 17.26 -4.00
C ILE A 161 -26.02 16.78 -4.87
N ARG A 162 -26.64 17.69 -5.63
CA ARG A 162 -27.60 17.32 -6.66
C ARG A 162 -26.93 17.43 -8.03
N LYS A 163 -26.90 16.33 -8.77
CA LYS A 163 -26.28 16.27 -10.10
C LYS A 163 -27.06 15.34 -11.00
N ASP A 164 -27.33 15.77 -12.23
CA ASP A 164 -28.04 15.00 -13.27
C ASP A 164 -29.35 14.37 -12.78
N GLY A 165 -30.10 15.11 -11.94
CA GLY A 165 -31.39 14.68 -11.39
C GLY A 165 -31.30 13.73 -10.20
N SER A 166 -30.11 13.30 -9.80
CA SER A 166 -29.86 12.40 -8.65
C SER A 166 -29.22 13.15 -7.48
N TYR A 167 -29.37 12.59 -6.28
CA TYR A 167 -28.72 13.07 -5.07
C TYR A 167 -27.52 12.18 -4.70
N TYR A 168 -26.46 12.85 -4.26
CA TYR A 168 -25.23 12.20 -3.82
C TYR A 168 -24.81 12.77 -2.47
N MET A 169 -24.43 11.89 -1.56
CA MET A 169 -23.82 12.28 -0.30
C MET A 169 -22.30 12.25 -0.47
N ASN A 170 -21.67 13.39 -0.25
CA ASN A 170 -20.22 13.56 -0.24
C ASN A 170 -19.73 13.55 1.20
N LEU A 171 -19.07 12.49 1.61
CA LEU A 171 -18.43 12.34 2.91
C LEU A 171 -17.00 12.90 2.83
N SER A 172 -16.63 13.80 3.74
CA SER A 172 -15.30 14.41 3.75
C SER A 172 -14.47 13.84 4.90
N LEU A 173 -13.40 13.11 4.57
CA LEU A 173 -12.51 12.46 5.51
C LEU A 173 -11.15 13.16 5.56
N ARG A 174 -10.54 13.22 6.74
CA ARG A 174 -9.23 13.86 6.98
C ARG A 174 -8.25 12.91 7.68
N THR A 175 -8.57 11.63 7.73
CA THR A 175 -7.78 10.60 8.38
C THR A 175 -8.04 9.24 7.73
N ALA A 176 -7.28 8.22 8.12
CA ALA A 176 -7.44 6.84 7.69
C ALA A 176 -7.24 6.59 6.18
N MET A 177 -6.79 7.57 5.39
CA MET A 177 -6.56 7.43 3.94
C MET A 177 -5.68 6.22 3.61
N VAL A 178 -4.61 6.01 4.38
CA VAL A 178 -3.65 4.91 4.15
C VAL A 178 -4.30 3.52 4.24
N ARG A 179 -5.38 3.35 5.03
CA ARG A 179 -6.10 2.06 5.17
C ARG A 179 -6.83 1.68 3.88
N TYR A 180 -7.29 2.69 3.12
CA TYR A 180 -8.15 2.53 1.94
C TYR A 180 -7.47 2.99 0.64
N VAL A 181 -6.20 3.34 0.72
CA VAL A 181 -5.44 3.89 -0.41
C VAL A 181 -5.44 3.01 -1.66
N ASN A 182 -5.63 1.71 -1.47
CA ASN A 182 -5.69 0.72 -2.54
C ASN A 182 -7.11 0.40 -3.02
N ASP A 183 -8.12 1.00 -2.41
CA ASP A 183 -9.53 0.74 -2.71
C ASP A 183 -10.13 1.96 -3.43
N ARG A 184 -10.81 1.74 -4.55
CA ARG A 184 -11.59 2.78 -5.24
C ARG A 184 -13.03 2.78 -4.73
N PHE A 185 -13.53 1.60 -4.40
CA PHE A 185 -14.86 1.38 -3.87
C PHE A 185 -14.75 0.82 -2.46
N ALA A 186 -15.64 1.26 -1.60
CA ALA A 186 -15.73 0.78 -0.23
C ALA A 186 -17.20 0.55 0.15
N ASP A 187 -17.48 -0.57 0.78
CA ASP A 187 -18.77 -0.82 1.38
C ASP A 187 -18.83 -0.14 2.74
N VAL A 188 -19.82 0.74 2.91
CA VAL A 188 -20.03 1.52 4.14
C VAL A 188 -21.48 1.43 4.59
N GLU A 189 -21.69 1.41 5.91
CA GLU A 189 -23.00 1.44 6.57
C GLU A 189 -23.12 2.66 7.48
#